data_2ead7760f0661ecea7b349981ba6d937
#
_entry.id   2ead7760f0661ecea7b349981ba6d937
#
_cell.length_a   1.000
_cell.length_b   1.000
_cell.length_c   1.000
_cell.angle_alpha   90.00
_cell.angle_beta   90.00
_cell.angle_gamma   90.00
#
_symmetry.space_group_name_H-M   'P 1'
#
loop_
_entity.id
_entity.type
_entity.pdbx_description
1 polymer ?
#
loop_
_entity_poly.entity_id
_entity_poly.type
_entity_poly.pdbx_seq_one_letter_code
_entity_poly.pdbx_strand_id
1 'polypeptide(L)'
;TRLFAGPFCTMLLGDLGADVVKVEADDGDPIRHQGPPFHEGHSMSYLAVNRNKRSIVLDLKTAEGKALGQRLARSADVIVENFRPSVMDRLGLGYEAIAAANPKVVYASMSGMGADGPDRDLGAFDLTIQAEGGYMSITGERGGAPIKLGTSAFDLICGQYAMGAIAAALFDRERTGRGQKIETSLFE
;
A
#
# COMPACT_ATOMS: atom_id res chain seq x y z
N THR A 1 1.50 5.35 0.59
CA THR A 1 0.58 4.33 1.14
C THR A 1 -0.20 4.88 2.32
N ARG A 2 -1.38 4.30 2.59
CA ARG A 2 -2.24 4.66 3.72
C ARG A 2 -2.99 3.44 4.26
N LEU A 3 -3.55 3.57 5.46
CA LEU A 3 -4.30 2.53 6.18
C LEU A 3 -3.42 1.30 6.51
N PHE A 4 -3.73 0.10 6.00
CA PHE A 4 -3.09 -1.14 6.43
C PHE A 4 -2.22 -1.81 5.36
N ALA A 5 -2.72 -2.25 4.22
CA ALA A 5 -2.01 -3.11 3.27
C ALA A 5 -0.63 -2.56 2.85
N GLY A 6 -0.61 -1.36 2.27
CA GLY A 6 0.64 -0.72 1.84
C GLY A 6 1.57 -0.38 3.01
N PRO A 7 1.08 0.23 4.11
CA PRO A 7 1.88 0.44 5.30
C PRO A 7 2.47 -0.84 5.90
N PHE A 8 1.73 -1.94 5.93
CA PHE A 8 2.23 -3.23 6.42
C PHE A 8 3.36 -3.76 5.52
N CYS A 9 3.17 -3.76 4.20
CA CYS A 9 4.21 -4.12 3.24
C CYS A 9 5.51 -3.34 3.48
N THR A 10 5.41 -2.01 3.55
CA THR A 10 6.58 -1.13 3.71
C THR A 10 7.20 -1.23 5.10
N MET A 11 6.43 -1.57 6.13
CA MET A 11 6.96 -1.88 7.46
C MET A 11 7.83 -3.14 7.43
N LEU A 12 7.36 -4.20 6.77
CA LEU A 12 8.13 -5.45 6.64
C LEU A 12 9.45 -5.20 5.87
N LEU A 13 9.43 -4.39 4.81
CA LEU A 13 10.66 -3.98 4.12
C LEU A 13 11.58 -3.19 5.06
N GLY A 14 11.06 -2.29 5.87
CA GLY A 14 11.83 -1.56 6.89
C GLY A 14 12.43 -2.48 7.95
N ASP A 15 11.70 -3.52 8.39
CA ASP A 15 12.19 -4.53 9.34
C ASP A 15 13.36 -5.35 8.73
N LEU A 16 13.40 -5.49 7.40
CA LEU A 16 14.48 -6.11 6.64
C LEU A 16 15.63 -5.15 6.30
N GLY A 17 15.58 -3.91 6.76
CA GLY A 17 16.66 -2.92 6.61
C GLY A 17 16.49 -1.90 5.49
N ALA A 18 15.34 -1.86 4.82
CA ALA A 18 15.07 -0.82 3.82
C ALA A 18 14.91 0.56 4.49
N ASP A 19 15.45 1.61 3.86
CA ASP A 19 15.20 3.00 4.25
C ASP A 19 13.84 3.44 3.70
N VAL A 20 12.82 3.45 4.52
CA VAL A 20 11.44 3.73 4.13
C VAL A 20 11.06 5.17 4.43
N VAL A 21 10.71 5.93 3.38
CA VAL A 21 10.17 7.28 3.48
C VAL A 21 8.66 7.24 3.20
N LYS A 22 7.86 7.54 4.20
CA LYS A 22 6.41 7.67 4.09
C LYS A 22 6.04 9.11 3.72
N VAL A 23 5.48 9.29 2.54
CA VAL A 23 4.94 10.58 2.09
C VAL A 23 3.48 10.67 2.54
N GLU A 24 3.15 11.73 3.28
CA GLU A 24 1.83 11.98 3.85
C GLU A 24 1.30 13.34 3.39
N ALA A 25 -0.02 13.50 3.37
CA ALA A 25 -0.67 14.80 3.23
C ALA A 25 -0.57 15.59 4.55
N ASP A 26 -1.00 16.84 4.55
CA ASP A 26 -0.89 17.73 5.72
C ASP A 26 -1.63 17.21 6.97
N ASP A 27 -2.73 16.48 6.75
CA ASP A 27 -3.52 15.83 7.80
C ASP A 27 -3.00 14.43 8.19
N GLY A 28 -1.95 13.96 7.53
CA GLY A 28 -1.34 12.66 7.75
C GLY A 28 -2.13 11.49 7.16
N ASP A 29 -1.72 10.29 7.53
CA ASP A 29 -2.45 9.06 7.18
C ASP A 29 -3.73 8.97 8.04
N PRO A 30 -4.91 8.71 7.45
CA PRO A 30 -6.16 8.57 8.21
C PRO A 30 -6.09 7.59 9.39
N ILE A 31 -5.25 6.56 9.31
CA ILE A 31 -5.07 5.60 10.41
C ILE A 31 -4.48 6.23 11.67
N ARG A 32 -3.84 7.40 11.59
CA ARG A 32 -3.35 8.15 12.77
C ARG A 32 -4.47 8.52 13.74
N HIS A 33 -5.68 8.65 13.21
CA HIS A 33 -6.88 9.06 13.95
C HIS A 33 -7.81 7.88 14.27
N GLN A 34 -7.47 6.66 13.87
CA GLN A 34 -8.29 5.47 14.14
C GLN A 34 -8.01 4.93 15.55
N GLY A 35 -9.05 4.80 16.34
CA GLY A 35 -9.00 4.26 17.71
C GLY A 35 -10.38 4.24 18.36
N PRO A 36 -10.52 3.79 19.59
CA PRO A 36 -9.47 3.28 20.48
C PRO A 36 -8.90 1.93 20.03
N PRO A 37 -7.73 1.48 20.56
CA PRO A 37 -6.96 2.15 21.61
C PRO A 37 -5.96 3.18 21.09
N PHE A 38 -5.61 4.15 21.96
CA PHE A 38 -4.54 5.11 21.74
C PHE A 38 -3.46 4.94 22.81
N HIS A 39 -2.21 5.15 22.46
CA HIS A 39 -1.09 5.20 23.36
C HIS A 39 -0.40 6.57 23.24
N GLU A 40 -0.35 7.34 24.32
CA GLU A 40 0.21 8.69 24.35
C GLU A 40 -0.31 9.60 23.21
N GLY A 41 -1.62 9.51 22.91
CA GLY A 41 -2.25 10.26 21.84
C GLY A 41 -2.06 9.70 20.42
N HIS A 42 -1.32 8.60 20.26
CA HIS A 42 -1.08 7.95 18.99
C HIS A 42 -1.99 6.74 18.78
N SER A 43 -2.54 6.57 17.59
CA SER A 43 -3.30 5.39 17.21
C SER A 43 -2.42 4.14 17.29
N MET A 44 -2.86 3.13 18.04
CA MET A 44 -2.15 1.85 18.09
C MET A 44 -2.10 1.15 16.74
N SER A 45 -3.13 1.32 15.91
CA SER A 45 -3.16 0.81 14.54
C SER A 45 -2.08 1.46 13.67
N TYR A 46 -1.86 2.79 13.83
CA TYR A 46 -0.78 3.48 13.13
C TYR A 46 0.59 2.96 13.57
N LEU A 47 0.82 2.85 14.88
CA LEU A 47 2.09 2.38 15.44
C LEU A 47 2.40 0.94 15.02
N ALA A 48 1.38 0.09 14.94
CA ALA A 48 1.53 -1.31 14.59
C ALA A 48 2.10 -1.54 13.17
N VAL A 49 1.80 -0.66 12.20
CA VAL A 49 2.18 -0.86 10.79
C VAL A 49 3.12 0.21 10.22
N ASN A 50 3.65 1.12 11.06
CA ASN A 50 4.51 2.22 10.57
C ASN A 50 5.85 2.35 11.30
N ARG A 51 6.26 1.35 12.10
CA ARG A 51 7.62 1.35 12.67
C ARG A 51 8.69 1.31 11.56
N ASN A 52 9.90 1.74 11.87
CA ASN A 52 11.05 1.78 10.95
C ASN A 52 10.81 2.64 9.68
N LYS A 53 9.98 3.70 9.80
CA LYS A 53 9.75 4.63 8.71
C LYS A 53 10.10 6.05 9.11
N ARG A 54 10.65 6.79 8.18
CA ARG A 54 10.72 8.25 8.25
C ARG A 54 9.46 8.81 7.56
N SER A 55 8.92 9.91 8.07
CA SER A 55 7.76 10.58 7.48
C SER A 55 8.14 11.94 6.94
N ILE A 56 7.54 12.32 5.81
CA ILE A 56 7.59 13.66 5.23
C ILE A 56 6.19 14.09 4.79
N VAL A 57 5.84 15.32 5.09
CA VAL A 57 4.58 15.92 4.65
C VAL A 57 4.80 16.60 3.30
N LEU A 58 4.05 16.19 2.28
CA LEU A 58 4.04 16.81 0.96
C LEU A 58 2.60 16.90 0.45
N ASP A 59 2.14 18.11 0.16
CA ASP A 59 0.89 18.28 -0.56
C ASP A 59 1.11 18.02 -2.07
N LEU A 60 0.87 16.78 -2.48
CA LEU A 60 0.99 16.33 -3.87
C LEU A 60 -0.04 16.98 -4.82
N LYS A 61 -0.95 17.83 -4.34
CA LYS A 61 -1.87 18.60 -5.19
C LYS A 61 -1.24 19.90 -5.66
N THR A 62 -0.24 20.42 -4.96
CA THR A 62 0.49 21.63 -5.36
C THR A 62 1.57 21.32 -6.40
N ALA A 63 2.01 22.33 -7.13
CA ALA A 63 3.09 22.19 -8.11
C ALA A 63 4.42 21.83 -7.45
N GLU A 64 4.74 22.48 -6.33
CA GLU A 64 5.95 22.24 -5.55
C GLU A 64 5.94 20.83 -4.94
N GLY A 65 4.83 20.41 -4.34
CA GLY A 65 4.68 19.07 -3.74
C GLY A 65 4.81 17.98 -4.79
N LYS A 66 4.21 18.15 -5.99
CA LYS A 66 4.40 17.23 -7.12
C LYS A 66 5.86 17.14 -7.55
N ALA A 67 6.52 18.29 -7.74
CA ALA A 67 7.93 18.32 -8.16
C ALA A 67 8.84 17.62 -7.14
N LEU A 68 8.62 17.85 -5.85
CA LEU A 68 9.36 17.17 -4.78
C LEU A 68 9.05 15.67 -4.76
N GLY A 69 7.77 15.28 -4.87
CA GLY A 69 7.34 13.88 -4.94
C GLY A 69 7.96 13.14 -6.12
N GLN A 70 7.98 13.75 -7.31
CA GLN A 70 8.64 13.20 -8.50
C GLN A 70 10.15 13.06 -8.31
N ARG A 71 10.80 14.03 -7.66
CA ARG A 71 12.24 13.95 -7.37
C ARG A 71 12.57 12.79 -6.41
N LEU A 72 11.78 12.59 -5.36
CA LEU A 72 11.89 11.44 -4.48
C LEU A 72 11.65 10.13 -5.23
N ALA A 73 10.59 10.05 -6.02
CA ALA A 73 10.23 8.85 -6.77
C ALA A 73 11.32 8.43 -7.77
N ARG A 74 11.97 9.39 -8.43
CA ARG A 74 13.07 9.10 -9.37
C ARG A 74 14.32 8.55 -8.69
N SER A 75 14.53 8.84 -7.43
CA SER A 75 15.69 8.34 -6.65
C SER A 75 15.39 7.08 -5.85
N ALA A 76 14.13 6.62 -5.83
CA ALA A 76 13.73 5.46 -5.08
C ALA A 76 14.03 4.16 -5.83
N ASP A 77 14.49 3.13 -5.11
CA ASP A 77 14.59 1.77 -5.63
C ASP A 77 13.22 1.13 -5.78
N VAL A 78 12.33 1.43 -4.83
CA VAL A 78 10.98 0.86 -4.76
C VAL A 78 9.97 1.97 -4.50
N ILE A 79 8.87 1.94 -5.22
CA ILE A 79 7.68 2.74 -4.94
C ILE A 79 6.55 1.81 -4.58
N VAL A 80 5.88 2.11 -3.47
CA VAL A 80 4.71 1.35 -3.03
C VAL A 80 3.53 2.31 -2.87
N GLU A 81 2.43 2.00 -3.51
CA GLU A 81 1.20 2.77 -3.41
C GLU A 81 -0.03 1.86 -3.27
N ASN A 82 -1.09 2.36 -2.63
CA ASN A 82 -2.35 1.66 -2.48
C ASN A 82 -3.56 2.61 -2.62
N PHE A 83 -3.50 3.47 -3.63
CA PHE A 83 -4.59 4.36 -3.99
C PHE A 83 -5.54 3.67 -4.99
N ARG A 84 -6.67 4.32 -5.25
CA ARG A 84 -7.54 3.89 -6.35
C ARG A 84 -6.81 4.00 -7.68
N PRO A 85 -7.14 3.16 -8.68
CA PRO A 85 -6.54 3.24 -10.01
C PRO A 85 -6.51 4.67 -10.55
N SER A 86 -5.50 4.99 -11.35
CA SER A 86 -5.24 6.30 -11.96
C SER A 86 -4.97 7.49 -11.01
N VAL A 87 -5.01 7.34 -9.69
CA VAL A 87 -4.66 8.44 -8.77
C VAL A 87 -3.20 8.85 -8.95
N MET A 88 -2.29 7.89 -8.95
CA MET A 88 -0.85 8.15 -9.12
C MET A 88 -0.54 8.75 -10.49
N ASP A 89 -1.26 8.34 -11.55
CA ASP A 89 -1.10 8.91 -12.89
C ASP A 89 -1.48 10.39 -12.91
N ARG A 90 -2.62 10.76 -12.31
CA ARG A 90 -3.05 12.17 -12.18
C ARG A 90 -2.08 13.03 -11.38
N LEU A 91 -1.33 12.42 -10.47
CA LEU A 91 -0.28 13.10 -9.70
C LEU A 91 1.05 13.18 -10.47
N GLY A 92 1.17 12.52 -11.62
CA GLY A 92 2.43 12.40 -12.37
C GLY A 92 3.45 11.49 -11.69
N LEU A 93 2.98 10.57 -10.86
CA LEU A 93 3.75 9.60 -10.08
C LEU A 93 3.43 8.15 -10.48
N GLY A 94 2.66 7.94 -11.56
CA GLY A 94 2.35 6.61 -12.08
C GLY A 94 3.57 5.90 -12.66
N TYR A 95 3.47 4.60 -12.82
CA TYR A 95 4.57 3.74 -13.24
C TYR A 95 5.27 4.22 -14.52
N GLU A 96 4.52 4.50 -15.58
CA GLU A 96 5.10 4.89 -16.87
C GLU A 96 5.94 6.16 -16.77
N ALA A 97 5.43 7.18 -16.04
CA ALA A 97 6.13 8.44 -15.85
C ALA A 97 7.43 8.29 -15.04
N ILE A 98 7.41 7.40 -14.03
CA ILE A 98 8.59 7.16 -13.18
C ILE A 98 9.57 6.24 -13.87
N ALA A 99 9.14 5.15 -14.50
CA ALA A 99 9.98 4.19 -15.20
C ALA A 99 10.74 4.84 -16.39
N ALA A 100 10.13 5.82 -17.06
CA ALA A 100 10.81 6.59 -18.10
C ALA A 100 12.03 7.37 -17.57
N ALA A 101 12.00 7.80 -16.30
CA ALA A 101 13.10 8.53 -15.66
C ALA A 101 14.01 7.62 -14.81
N ASN A 102 13.48 6.51 -14.32
CA ASN A 102 14.19 5.50 -13.53
C ASN A 102 13.82 4.09 -14.01
N PRO A 103 14.47 3.56 -15.07
CA PRO A 103 14.15 2.25 -15.61
C PRO A 103 14.42 1.07 -14.66
N LYS A 104 15.05 1.33 -13.52
CA LYS A 104 15.35 0.33 -12.49
C LYS A 104 14.32 0.30 -11.36
N VAL A 105 13.31 1.16 -11.38
CA VAL A 105 12.33 1.22 -10.31
C VAL A 105 11.49 -0.06 -10.24
N VAL A 106 11.34 -0.59 -9.04
CA VAL A 106 10.31 -1.59 -8.73
C VAL A 106 9.08 -0.83 -8.22
N TYR A 107 7.97 -0.94 -8.93
CA TYR A 107 6.75 -0.18 -8.64
C TYR A 107 5.63 -1.13 -8.21
N ALA A 108 5.26 -1.11 -6.95
CA ALA A 108 4.21 -1.96 -6.40
C ALA A 108 2.91 -1.16 -6.19
N SER A 109 1.88 -1.54 -6.91
CA SER A 109 0.53 -1.01 -6.82
C SER A 109 -0.40 -2.04 -6.17
N MET A 110 -1.10 -1.63 -5.12
CA MET A 110 -2.06 -2.47 -4.42
C MET A 110 -3.45 -1.87 -4.56
N SER A 111 -4.39 -2.65 -5.04
CA SER A 111 -5.78 -2.22 -5.20
C SER A 111 -6.75 -3.05 -4.34
N GLY A 112 -8.01 -2.65 -4.29
CA GLY A 112 -9.03 -3.44 -3.60
C GLY A 112 -9.46 -4.64 -4.44
N MET A 113 -9.90 -4.40 -5.68
CA MET A 113 -10.56 -5.37 -6.55
C MET A 113 -9.70 -5.83 -7.73
N GLY A 114 -8.41 -5.49 -7.76
CA GLY A 114 -7.53 -5.75 -8.90
C GLY A 114 -7.37 -4.53 -9.81
N ALA A 115 -6.38 -4.59 -10.70
CA ALA A 115 -6.10 -3.54 -11.68
C ALA A 115 -7.00 -3.66 -12.92
N ASP A 116 -7.49 -4.86 -13.19
CA ASP A 116 -8.35 -5.22 -14.32
C ASP A 116 -9.74 -5.67 -13.85
N GLY A 117 -10.62 -5.91 -14.78
CA GLY A 117 -11.97 -6.40 -14.51
C GLY A 117 -13.03 -5.30 -14.32
N PRO A 118 -14.31 -5.71 -14.20
CA PRO A 118 -15.44 -4.79 -14.16
C PRO A 118 -15.46 -3.92 -12.89
N ASP A 119 -14.94 -4.42 -11.79
CA ASP A 119 -15.02 -3.79 -10.46
C ASP A 119 -13.74 -3.04 -10.07
N ARG A 120 -12.76 -2.91 -10.98
CA ARG A 120 -11.46 -2.28 -10.72
C ARG A 120 -11.55 -0.88 -10.12
N ASP A 121 -12.58 -0.13 -10.46
CA ASP A 121 -12.79 1.25 -9.99
C ASP A 121 -13.57 1.33 -8.66
N LEU A 122 -14.04 0.19 -8.14
CA LEU A 122 -14.70 0.13 -6.85
C LEU A 122 -13.69 0.33 -5.72
N GLY A 123 -14.09 1.15 -4.75
CA GLY A 123 -13.32 1.26 -3.51
C GLY A 123 -13.60 0.04 -2.64
N ALA A 124 -12.56 -0.60 -2.16
CA ALA A 124 -12.70 -1.72 -1.25
C ALA A 124 -11.87 -1.49 0.02
N PHE A 125 -12.36 -2.06 1.10
CA PHE A 125 -11.67 -2.23 2.36
C PHE A 125 -11.65 -3.71 2.70
N ASP A 126 -10.80 -4.13 3.60
CA ASP A 126 -10.72 -5.51 4.09
C ASP A 126 -12.11 -6.10 4.39
N LEU A 127 -12.95 -5.34 5.09
CA LEU A 127 -14.32 -5.77 5.43
C LEU A 127 -15.18 -6.09 4.19
N THR A 128 -15.09 -5.26 3.16
CA THR A 128 -15.80 -5.47 1.88
C THR A 128 -15.30 -6.74 1.20
N ILE A 129 -13.99 -6.94 1.19
CA ILE A 129 -13.37 -8.14 0.59
C ILE A 129 -13.76 -9.41 1.36
N GLN A 130 -13.82 -9.36 2.69
CA GLN A 130 -14.30 -10.50 3.48
C GLN A 130 -15.75 -10.88 3.14
N ALA A 131 -16.60 -9.90 2.85
CA ALA A 131 -17.99 -10.13 2.46
C ALA A 131 -18.08 -10.69 1.04
N GLU A 132 -17.51 -10.01 0.07
CA GLU A 132 -17.54 -10.38 -1.36
C GLU A 132 -16.83 -11.71 -1.64
N GLY A 133 -15.70 -11.96 -0.98
CA GLY A 133 -14.96 -13.22 -1.07
C GLY A 133 -15.58 -14.39 -0.31
N GLY A 134 -16.74 -14.19 0.35
CA GLY A 134 -17.48 -15.24 1.04
C GLY A 134 -16.91 -15.67 2.39
N TYR A 135 -15.82 -15.07 2.88
CA TYR A 135 -15.20 -15.46 4.15
C TYR A 135 -16.09 -15.28 5.36
N MET A 136 -16.99 -14.30 5.32
CA MET A 136 -17.93 -14.10 6.41
C MET A 136 -18.95 -15.24 6.50
N SER A 137 -19.26 -15.93 5.41
CA SER A 137 -20.21 -17.04 5.37
C SER A 137 -19.66 -18.34 5.96
N ILE A 138 -18.34 -18.48 6.01
CA ILE A 138 -17.65 -19.66 6.56
C ILE A 138 -17.02 -19.40 7.93
N THR A 139 -17.18 -18.19 8.47
CA THR A 139 -16.64 -17.77 9.77
C THR A 139 -17.75 -17.71 10.80
N GLY A 140 -17.50 -18.27 11.99
CA GLY A 140 -18.46 -18.29 13.10
C GLY A 140 -19.09 -19.66 13.36
N GLU A 141 -20.18 -19.68 14.11
CA GLU A 141 -20.88 -20.91 14.48
C GLU A 141 -21.74 -21.43 13.32
N ARG A 142 -21.88 -22.75 13.23
CA ARG A 142 -22.69 -23.39 12.20
C ARG A 142 -24.15 -22.95 12.29
N GLY A 143 -24.69 -22.39 11.22
CA GLY A 143 -26.05 -21.86 11.16
C GLY A 143 -26.21 -20.48 11.80
N GLY A 144 -25.12 -19.86 12.25
CA GLY A 144 -25.09 -18.49 12.75
C GLY A 144 -25.13 -17.43 11.64
N ALA A 145 -25.17 -16.15 12.04
CA ALA A 145 -25.04 -15.04 11.11
C ALA A 145 -23.58 -14.95 10.57
N PRO A 146 -23.37 -14.44 9.33
CA PRO A 146 -22.03 -14.17 8.81
C PRO A 146 -21.24 -13.27 9.74
N ILE A 147 -20.00 -13.63 10.04
CA ILE A 147 -19.12 -12.90 10.97
C ILE A 147 -17.80 -12.54 10.27
N LYS A 148 -17.36 -11.28 10.43
CA LYS A 148 -16.05 -10.87 9.97
C LYS A 148 -14.93 -11.51 10.79
N LEU A 149 -13.76 -11.67 10.20
CA LEU A 149 -12.53 -11.99 10.93
C LEU A 149 -12.20 -10.89 11.94
N GLY A 150 -11.56 -11.25 13.03
CA GLY A 150 -11.20 -10.32 14.12
C GLY A 150 -10.10 -9.31 13.74
N THR A 151 -9.51 -9.44 12.54
CA THR A 151 -8.45 -8.58 12.04
C THR A 151 -8.66 -8.25 10.56
N SER A 152 -7.94 -7.25 10.03
CA SER A 152 -7.86 -6.92 8.60
C SER A 152 -6.95 -7.92 7.88
N ALA A 153 -7.38 -9.18 7.80
CA ALA A 153 -6.54 -10.27 7.31
C ALA A 153 -6.13 -10.10 5.84
N PHE A 154 -7.03 -9.62 4.98
CA PHE A 154 -6.76 -9.42 3.57
C PHE A 154 -5.79 -8.26 3.31
N ASP A 155 -5.88 -7.17 4.08
CA ASP A 155 -4.88 -6.11 4.07
C ASP A 155 -3.48 -6.67 4.41
N LEU A 156 -3.37 -7.48 5.46
CA LEU A 156 -2.10 -8.05 5.90
C LEU A 156 -1.55 -9.07 4.89
N ILE A 157 -2.40 -9.94 4.35
CA ILE A 157 -2.02 -10.93 3.33
C ILE A 157 -1.53 -10.20 2.06
N CYS A 158 -2.31 -9.26 1.54
CA CYS A 158 -1.92 -8.47 0.37
C CYS A 158 -0.57 -7.74 0.58
N GLY A 159 -0.40 -7.11 1.74
CA GLY A 159 0.86 -6.45 2.10
C GLY A 159 2.06 -7.41 2.15
N GLN A 160 1.86 -8.62 2.64
CA GLN A 160 2.91 -9.65 2.69
C GLN A 160 3.24 -10.21 1.31
N TYR A 161 2.24 -10.47 0.46
CA TYR A 161 2.46 -10.87 -0.94
C TYR A 161 3.22 -9.80 -1.70
N ALA A 162 2.82 -8.54 -1.55
CA ALA A 162 3.51 -7.42 -2.18
C ALA A 162 4.97 -7.32 -1.74
N MET A 163 5.27 -7.50 -0.45
CA MET A 163 6.65 -7.52 0.06
C MET A 163 7.46 -8.63 -0.59
N GLY A 164 6.92 -9.85 -0.68
CA GLY A 164 7.57 -10.99 -1.35
C GLY A 164 7.83 -10.72 -2.83
N ALA A 165 6.83 -10.17 -3.54
CA ALA A 165 6.95 -9.82 -4.95
C ALA A 165 7.98 -8.70 -5.19
N ILE A 166 8.05 -7.69 -4.31
CA ILE A 166 9.07 -6.64 -4.34
C ILE A 166 10.46 -7.25 -4.17
N ALA A 167 10.66 -8.14 -3.21
CA ALA A 167 11.94 -8.81 -3.00
C ALA A 167 12.37 -9.63 -4.21
N ALA A 168 11.45 -10.38 -4.83
CA ALA A 168 11.69 -11.12 -6.07
C ALA A 168 12.04 -10.20 -7.24
N ALA A 169 11.34 -9.09 -7.40
CA ALA A 169 11.61 -8.10 -8.44
C ALA A 169 12.95 -7.39 -8.25
N LEU A 170 13.34 -7.09 -7.01
CA LEU A 170 14.67 -6.56 -6.71
C LEU A 170 15.77 -7.57 -7.03
N PHE A 171 15.57 -8.83 -6.72
CA PHE A 171 16.49 -9.92 -7.08
C PHE A 171 16.63 -10.07 -8.61
N ASP A 172 15.54 -10.01 -9.35
CA ASP A 172 15.57 -10.05 -10.81
C ASP A 172 16.27 -8.80 -11.39
N ARG A 173 16.04 -7.63 -10.81
CA ARG A 173 16.69 -6.37 -11.18
C ARG A 173 18.22 -6.46 -11.11
N GLU A 174 18.78 -7.15 -10.12
CA GLU A 174 20.24 -7.33 -10.00
C GLU A 174 20.81 -8.14 -11.18
N ARG A 175 20.01 -9.00 -11.80
CA ARG A 175 20.40 -9.83 -12.95
C ARG A 175 20.17 -9.13 -14.28
N THR A 176 19.06 -8.41 -14.40
CA THR A 176 18.58 -7.82 -15.66
C THR A 176 18.93 -6.34 -15.80
N GLY A 177 19.23 -5.67 -14.70
CA GLY A 177 19.42 -4.21 -14.65
C GLY A 177 18.11 -3.41 -14.82
N ARG A 178 16.95 -4.05 -14.83
CA ARG A 178 15.64 -3.45 -15.09
C ARG A 178 14.69 -3.66 -13.92
N GLY A 179 13.94 -2.61 -13.56
CA GLY A 179 12.81 -2.70 -12.66
C GLY A 179 11.57 -3.19 -13.36
N GLN A 180 10.47 -3.31 -12.61
CA GLN A 180 9.19 -3.76 -13.14
C GLN A 180 8.03 -3.25 -12.29
N LYS A 181 6.83 -3.27 -12.86
CA LYS A 181 5.58 -3.04 -12.15
C LYS A 181 5.09 -4.35 -11.52
N ILE A 182 4.60 -4.25 -10.30
CA ILE A 182 3.93 -5.31 -9.55
C ILE A 182 2.53 -4.82 -9.24
N GLU A 183 1.55 -5.65 -9.48
CA GLU A 183 0.16 -5.40 -9.12
C GLU A 183 -0.32 -6.51 -8.22
N THR A 184 -0.94 -6.13 -7.10
CA THR A 184 -1.61 -7.04 -6.17
C THR A 184 -2.95 -6.44 -5.76
N SER A 185 -3.86 -7.28 -5.32
CA SER A 185 -5.13 -6.80 -4.79
C SER A 185 -5.50 -7.49 -3.47
N LEU A 186 -6.48 -6.93 -2.78
CA LEU A 186 -7.04 -7.55 -1.59
C LEU A 186 -7.94 -8.73 -1.98
N PHE A 187 -8.55 -8.69 -3.17
CA PHE A 187 -9.53 -9.69 -3.62
C PHE A 187 -8.89 -10.90 -4.29
N GLU A 188 -7.80 -10.74 -5.02
CA GLU A 188 -7.02 -11.80 -5.67
C GLU A 188 -6.06 -12.46 -4.69
#